data_0cc0b91379bf6d5b6383fb597fd9eac6
#
_entry.id   0cc0b91379bf6d5b6383fb597fd9eac6
#
_cell.length_a   1.000
_cell.length_b   1.000
_cell.length_c   1.000
_cell.angle_alpha   90.00
_cell.angle_beta   90.00
_cell.angle_gamma   90.00
#
_symmetry.space_group_name_H-M   'P 1'
#
loop_
_entity.id
_entity.type
_entity.pdbx_description
1 polymer ?
#
loop_
_entity_poly.entity_id
_entity_poly.type
_entity_poly.pdbx_seq_one_letter_code
_entity_poly.pdbx_strand_id
1 'polypeptide(L)'
;MAAPAAPSIARRLLLWASMILILLAILEGASAVFLKSVLPKTARFLLWNPDIAAAHKAWAKVAGNWDDELGWPSPREAVMPPRDATGAKLNPDFPQPGQACASAYGDSFIWGDDIPLKDGWIEQLSRKLGCRVANYGVSGYGTDQAYVRFTRNTQDEAPVVLLGIFPENVIRNVNQFRAFIGFAQSPVWLKGRFVLDGAGKLQWINRPRLDEAGFIHLLRDPASVVPHDYLLPDTRDGPVSLRFPYTLTLARLALMPRLRVRFTGSPTWSDFFRANHPSGALALTAAIAEAFVREAERRGKRALVVMLPDAGSFRVRAELGRPEYAPLLAALAAKHVNVFDPAPALIAALGARSFGARSYCTLYAKPASCNGHFGIAGGGIVADVVMVELRRRGLIK
;
A
#
# COMPACT_ATOMS: atom_id res chain seq x y z
N MET A 1 -65.20 39.41 14.98
CA MET A 1 -64.32 38.48 14.28
C MET A 1 -64.06 37.30 15.22
N ALA A 2 -64.52 36.12 14.89
CA ALA A 2 -64.23 34.90 15.68
C ALA A 2 -62.76 34.50 15.52
N ALA A 3 -62.03 34.24 16.61
CA ALA A 3 -60.65 33.73 16.56
C ALA A 3 -60.64 32.37 15.86
N PRO A 4 -59.65 32.11 14.99
CA PRO A 4 -59.56 30.83 14.32
C PRO A 4 -59.39 29.69 15.34
N ALA A 5 -60.22 28.62 15.21
CA ALA A 5 -60.16 27.47 16.10
C ALA A 5 -58.76 26.82 16.05
N ALA A 6 -58.17 26.50 17.21
CA ALA A 6 -56.89 25.86 17.31
C ALA A 6 -56.93 24.49 16.58
N PRO A 7 -55.90 24.14 15.77
CA PRO A 7 -55.92 22.89 15.01
C PRO A 7 -55.94 21.68 15.98
N SER A 8 -56.70 20.64 15.62
CA SER A 8 -56.77 19.41 16.41
C SER A 8 -55.40 18.76 16.58
N ILE A 9 -55.20 18.01 17.65
CA ILE A 9 -53.92 17.31 17.95
C ILE A 9 -53.51 16.43 16.75
N ALA A 10 -54.44 15.71 16.13
CA ALA A 10 -54.22 14.89 14.95
C ALA A 10 -53.64 15.70 13.78
N ARG A 11 -54.18 16.91 13.50
CA ARG A 11 -53.69 17.78 12.44
C ARG A 11 -52.26 18.31 12.74
N ARG A 12 -51.96 18.62 14.02
CA ARG A 12 -50.62 19.01 14.44
C ARG A 12 -49.61 17.86 14.26
N LEU A 13 -49.97 16.65 14.68
CA LEU A 13 -49.11 15.47 14.51
C LEU A 13 -48.86 15.17 13.01
N LEU A 14 -49.87 15.28 12.16
CA LEU A 14 -49.74 15.10 10.71
C LEU A 14 -48.78 16.13 10.11
N LEU A 15 -48.92 17.41 10.51
CA LEU A 15 -48.01 18.48 10.04
C LEU A 15 -46.56 18.25 10.50
N TRP A 16 -46.34 17.84 11.76
CA TRP A 16 -45.00 17.49 12.24
C TRP A 16 -44.43 16.28 11.49
N ALA A 17 -45.22 15.23 11.30
CA ALA A 17 -44.80 14.06 10.53
C ALA A 17 -44.41 14.41 9.08
N SER A 18 -45.27 15.21 8.40
CA SER A 18 -44.98 15.68 7.04
C SER A 18 -43.70 16.53 6.98
N MET A 19 -43.52 17.43 7.93
CA MET A 19 -42.33 18.27 8.00
C MET A 19 -41.03 17.41 8.23
N ILE A 20 -41.10 16.42 9.10
CA ILE A 20 -39.99 15.48 9.35
C ILE A 20 -39.67 14.68 8.07
N LEU A 21 -40.69 14.17 7.37
CA LEU A 21 -40.50 13.43 6.12
C LEU A 21 -39.86 14.30 5.03
N ILE A 22 -40.30 15.55 4.90
CA ILE A 22 -39.70 16.51 3.95
C ILE A 22 -38.24 16.79 4.30
N LEU A 23 -37.95 17.04 5.57
CA LEU A 23 -36.54 17.25 6.03
C LEU A 23 -35.67 16.04 5.77
N LEU A 24 -36.19 14.83 6.05
CA LEU A 24 -35.48 13.59 5.75
C LEU A 24 -35.21 13.41 4.25
N ALA A 25 -36.19 13.71 3.42
CA ALA A 25 -36.07 13.65 1.96
C ALA A 25 -35.03 14.65 1.43
N ILE A 26 -35.04 15.89 1.97
CA ILE A 26 -34.03 16.90 1.61
C ILE A 26 -32.63 16.45 2.03
N LEU A 27 -32.49 15.97 3.26
CA LEU A 27 -31.19 15.48 3.79
C LEU A 27 -30.67 14.31 2.96
N GLU A 28 -31.56 13.38 2.60
CA GLU A 28 -31.22 12.21 1.76
C GLU A 28 -30.78 12.64 0.36
N GLY A 29 -31.53 13.57 -0.27
CA GLY A 29 -31.19 14.14 -1.57
C GLY A 29 -29.84 14.87 -1.55
N ALA A 30 -29.63 15.71 -0.54
CA ALA A 30 -28.36 16.43 -0.35
C ALA A 30 -27.17 15.46 -0.15
N SER A 31 -27.38 14.41 0.66
CA SER A 31 -26.36 13.37 0.88
C SER A 31 -26.03 12.61 -0.40
N ALA A 32 -27.05 12.29 -1.21
CA ALA A 32 -26.87 11.64 -2.51
C ALA A 32 -26.05 12.50 -3.48
N VAL A 33 -26.37 13.78 -3.59
CA VAL A 33 -25.63 14.74 -4.43
C VAL A 33 -24.22 14.89 -3.95
N PHE A 34 -24.00 15.04 -2.64
CA PHE A 34 -22.68 15.17 -2.06
C PHE A 34 -21.80 13.95 -2.38
N LEU A 35 -22.27 12.74 -2.07
CA LEU A 35 -21.50 11.51 -2.26
C LEU A 35 -21.20 11.22 -3.74
N LYS A 36 -22.15 11.47 -4.63
CA LYS A 36 -22.02 11.14 -6.07
C LYS A 36 -21.29 12.22 -6.87
N SER A 37 -21.42 13.48 -6.51
CA SER A 37 -20.99 14.60 -7.36
C SER A 37 -19.98 15.54 -6.69
N VAL A 38 -20.12 15.80 -5.39
CA VAL A 38 -19.30 16.80 -4.68
C VAL A 38 -18.10 16.19 -3.99
N LEU A 39 -18.24 14.96 -3.46
CA LEU A 39 -17.16 14.30 -2.72
C LEU A 39 -15.86 14.29 -3.55
N PRO A 40 -14.75 14.86 -3.03
CA PRO A 40 -13.49 14.91 -3.77
C PRO A 40 -13.04 13.54 -4.26
N LYS A 41 -12.46 13.48 -5.45
CA LYS A 41 -11.88 12.24 -6.01
C LYS A 41 -10.92 11.57 -5.01
N THR A 42 -10.22 12.39 -4.23
CA THR A 42 -9.30 11.98 -3.18
C THR A 42 -9.95 11.30 -1.96
N ALA A 43 -11.26 11.32 -1.84
CA ALA A 43 -12.02 10.61 -0.80
C ALA A 43 -12.96 9.55 -1.39
N ARG A 44 -13.25 9.60 -2.70
CA ARG A 44 -14.12 8.61 -3.38
C ARG A 44 -13.59 7.19 -3.30
N PHE A 45 -12.28 7.02 -3.14
CA PHE A 45 -11.68 5.70 -2.97
C PHE A 45 -12.11 4.99 -1.68
N LEU A 46 -12.71 5.74 -0.73
CA LEU A 46 -13.29 5.17 0.48
C LEU A 46 -14.74 4.69 0.29
N LEU A 47 -15.30 4.88 -0.91
CA LEU A 47 -16.62 4.36 -1.26
C LEU A 47 -16.50 3.09 -2.09
N TRP A 48 -17.24 2.06 -1.68
CA TRP A 48 -17.42 0.84 -2.46
C TRP A 48 -18.63 0.98 -3.39
N ASN A 49 -18.35 1.11 -4.66
CA ASN A 49 -19.37 1.20 -5.72
C ASN A 49 -18.79 0.59 -7.00
N PRO A 50 -18.68 -0.75 -7.09
CA PRO A 50 -18.08 -1.41 -8.24
C PRO A 50 -18.91 -1.20 -9.51
N ASP A 51 -18.21 -0.81 -10.59
CA ASP A 51 -18.78 -0.76 -11.93
C ASP A 51 -18.66 -2.15 -12.57
N ILE A 52 -19.77 -2.87 -12.61
CA ILE A 52 -19.82 -4.23 -13.15
C ILE A 52 -19.53 -4.26 -14.65
N ALA A 53 -19.95 -3.25 -15.41
CA ALA A 53 -19.68 -3.18 -16.85
C ALA A 53 -18.18 -2.93 -17.13
N ALA A 54 -17.55 -2.04 -16.35
CA ALA A 54 -16.11 -1.84 -16.40
C ALA A 54 -15.34 -3.09 -15.94
N ALA A 55 -15.87 -3.83 -14.96
CA ALA A 55 -15.28 -5.06 -14.46
C ALA A 55 -15.23 -6.18 -15.52
N HIS A 56 -16.30 -6.38 -16.29
CA HIS A 56 -16.30 -7.32 -17.42
C HIS A 56 -15.20 -6.97 -18.45
N LYS A 57 -15.04 -5.70 -18.81
CA LYS A 57 -14.00 -5.25 -19.73
C LYS A 57 -12.60 -5.43 -19.15
N ALA A 58 -12.44 -5.19 -17.84
CA ALA A 58 -11.16 -5.39 -17.17
C ALA A 58 -10.80 -6.88 -17.08
N TRP A 59 -11.78 -7.73 -16.80
CA TRP A 59 -11.60 -9.19 -16.78
C TRP A 59 -11.07 -9.73 -18.10
N ALA A 60 -11.67 -9.36 -19.22
CA ALA A 60 -11.26 -9.80 -20.55
C ALA A 60 -9.77 -9.50 -20.86
N LYS A 61 -9.18 -8.49 -20.22
CA LYS A 61 -7.77 -8.12 -20.40
C LYS A 61 -6.82 -8.96 -19.55
N VAL A 62 -7.27 -9.49 -18.42
CA VAL A 62 -6.43 -10.16 -17.42
C VAL A 62 -6.76 -11.65 -17.24
N ALA A 63 -7.86 -12.13 -17.83
CA ALA A 63 -8.25 -13.53 -17.76
C ALA A 63 -7.10 -14.43 -18.22
N GLY A 64 -6.68 -15.36 -17.37
CA GLY A 64 -5.56 -16.25 -17.62
C GLY A 64 -4.15 -15.67 -17.41
N ASN A 65 -4.04 -14.39 -17.01
CA ASN A 65 -2.76 -13.69 -16.86
C ASN A 65 -2.35 -13.46 -15.40
N TRP A 66 -2.88 -14.21 -14.44
CA TRP A 66 -2.47 -14.10 -13.04
C TRP A 66 -1.47 -15.18 -12.63
N ASP A 67 -0.50 -14.80 -11.82
CA ASP A 67 0.26 -15.75 -11.03
C ASP A 67 -0.65 -16.34 -9.92
N ASP A 68 -0.58 -17.64 -9.70
CA ASP A 68 -1.48 -18.33 -8.77
C ASP A 68 -1.34 -17.88 -7.31
N GLU A 69 -0.14 -17.45 -6.90
CA GLU A 69 0.13 -17.00 -5.54
C GLU A 69 0.26 -15.48 -5.47
N LEU A 70 1.07 -14.91 -6.35
CA LEU A 70 1.42 -13.49 -6.33
C LEU A 70 0.32 -12.59 -6.91
N GLY A 71 -0.54 -13.11 -7.77
CA GLY A 71 -1.59 -12.36 -8.46
C GLY A 71 -1.07 -11.60 -9.69
N TRP A 72 0.02 -10.87 -9.58
CA TRP A 72 0.69 -10.14 -10.68
C TRP A 72 2.19 -9.99 -10.39
N PRO A 73 3.06 -9.76 -11.39
CA PRO A 73 2.74 -9.92 -12.80
C PRO A 73 2.36 -11.36 -13.13
N SER A 74 1.76 -11.58 -14.31
CA SER A 74 1.55 -12.95 -14.78
C SER A 74 2.88 -13.71 -14.92
N PRO A 75 2.89 -15.04 -14.88
CA PRO A 75 4.12 -15.82 -15.04
C PRO A 75 4.91 -15.47 -16.31
N ARG A 76 4.21 -15.15 -17.41
CA ARG A 76 4.84 -14.69 -18.65
C ARG A 76 5.48 -13.31 -18.49
N GLU A 77 4.75 -12.33 -17.97
CA GLU A 77 5.24 -10.96 -17.79
C GLU A 77 6.38 -10.87 -16.76
N ALA A 78 6.44 -11.84 -15.84
CA ALA A 78 7.50 -11.91 -14.84
C ALA A 78 8.91 -12.11 -15.42
N VAL A 79 9.03 -12.57 -16.67
CA VAL A 79 10.30 -12.84 -17.38
C VAL A 79 10.37 -12.17 -18.75
N MET A 80 9.43 -11.28 -19.08
CA MET A 80 9.46 -10.50 -20.33
C MET A 80 10.00 -9.09 -20.10
N PRO A 81 10.59 -8.45 -21.10
CA PRO A 81 10.98 -7.05 -20.98
C PRO A 81 9.82 -6.19 -20.41
N PRO A 82 10.13 -5.29 -19.47
CA PRO A 82 11.46 -4.83 -19.08
C PRO A 82 12.16 -5.67 -17.99
N ARG A 83 11.95 -6.98 -17.92
CA ARG A 83 12.61 -7.93 -17.02
C ARG A 83 13.51 -8.89 -17.80
N ASP A 84 14.54 -9.40 -17.13
CA ASP A 84 15.39 -10.48 -17.67
C ASP A 84 14.80 -11.88 -17.33
N ALA A 85 15.48 -12.92 -17.76
CA ALA A 85 15.05 -14.30 -17.55
C ALA A 85 14.96 -14.72 -16.08
N THR A 86 15.67 -14.03 -15.17
CA THR A 86 15.58 -14.26 -13.71
C THR A 86 14.41 -13.50 -13.07
N GLY A 87 13.70 -12.69 -13.85
CA GLY A 87 12.62 -11.81 -13.40
C GLY A 87 13.10 -10.49 -12.78
N ALA A 88 14.41 -10.20 -12.76
CA ALA A 88 14.92 -8.91 -12.36
C ALA A 88 14.68 -7.86 -13.45
N LYS A 89 14.50 -6.60 -13.05
CA LYS A 89 14.45 -5.46 -13.97
C LYS A 89 15.72 -5.39 -14.81
N LEU A 90 15.55 -5.14 -16.11
CA LEU A 90 16.68 -4.93 -17.01
C LEU A 90 17.50 -3.72 -16.53
N ASN A 91 18.81 -3.91 -16.42
CA ASN A 91 19.75 -2.85 -16.12
C ASN A 91 20.72 -2.74 -17.30
N PRO A 92 20.64 -1.66 -18.13
CA PRO A 92 21.49 -1.50 -19.30
C PRO A 92 23.00 -1.42 -18.98
N ASP A 93 23.35 -0.91 -17.79
CA ASP A 93 24.73 -0.76 -17.36
C ASP A 93 25.33 -2.10 -16.86
N PHE A 94 24.47 -3.06 -16.51
CA PHE A 94 24.82 -4.40 -16.05
C PHE A 94 23.91 -5.44 -16.72
N PRO A 95 24.07 -5.71 -18.02
CA PRO A 95 23.10 -6.50 -18.79
C PRO A 95 23.15 -8.01 -18.49
N GLN A 96 24.20 -8.50 -17.85
CA GLN A 96 24.36 -9.92 -17.56
C GLN A 96 23.47 -10.33 -16.37
N PRO A 97 22.49 -11.21 -16.55
CA PRO A 97 21.75 -11.80 -15.43
C PRO A 97 22.67 -12.67 -14.57
N GLY A 98 22.42 -12.79 -13.27
CA GLY A 98 23.09 -13.74 -12.41
C GLY A 98 24.36 -13.23 -11.69
N GLN A 99 25.05 -12.20 -12.19
CA GLN A 99 26.27 -11.67 -11.55
C GLN A 99 25.98 -10.46 -10.66
N ALA A 100 25.03 -10.61 -9.74
CA ALA A 100 24.67 -9.52 -8.85
C ALA A 100 25.41 -9.60 -7.51
N CYS A 101 25.95 -8.47 -7.04
CA CYS A 101 26.52 -8.34 -5.70
C CYS A 101 25.47 -8.16 -4.62
N ALA A 102 24.26 -7.70 -5.01
CA ALA A 102 23.09 -7.63 -4.17
C ALA A 102 21.83 -7.82 -5.00
N SER A 103 20.74 -8.15 -4.32
CA SER A 103 19.38 -8.15 -4.89
C SER A 103 18.45 -7.33 -4.02
N ALA A 104 17.35 -6.84 -4.60
CA ALA A 104 16.36 -6.02 -3.91
C ALA A 104 14.94 -6.48 -4.25
N TYR A 105 14.15 -6.76 -3.21
CA TYR A 105 12.74 -7.13 -3.27
C TYR A 105 11.87 -6.08 -2.61
N GLY A 106 10.69 -5.84 -3.12
CA GLY A 106 9.75 -4.86 -2.61
C GLY A 106 8.69 -4.48 -3.63
N ASP A 107 8.18 -3.29 -3.47
CA ASP A 107 7.10 -2.74 -4.29
C ASP A 107 7.61 -1.75 -5.37
N SER A 108 6.76 -0.80 -5.73
CA SER A 108 7.04 0.25 -6.71
C SER A 108 8.21 1.16 -6.32
N PHE A 109 8.52 1.32 -5.03
CA PHE A 109 9.69 2.08 -4.58
C PHE A 109 11.01 1.34 -4.87
N ILE A 110 11.00 0.00 -4.86
CA ILE A 110 12.14 -0.81 -5.34
C ILE A 110 12.15 -0.82 -6.87
N TRP A 111 11.00 -1.01 -7.52
CA TRP A 111 10.91 -1.03 -8.97
C TRP A 111 11.36 0.30 -9.59
N GLY A 112 11.04 1.44 -8.97
CA GLY A 112 11.31 2.79 -9.46
C GLY A 112 10.24 3.26 -10.45
N ASP A 113 8.97 3.27 -10.00
CA ASP A 113 7.88 3.88 -10.77
C ASP A 113 8.09 5.40 -10.94
N ASP A 114 7.36 6.03 -11.85
CA ASP A 114 7.38 7.46 -12.20
C ASP A 114 8.67 7.96 -12.91
N ILE A 115 9.67 7.11 -13.16
CA ILE A 115 10.95 7.49 -13.78
C ILE A 115 11.39 6.46 -14.83
N PRO A 116 12.31 6.82 -15.77
CA PRO A 116 12.84 5.86 -16.74
C PRO A 116 13.50 4.66 -16.08
N LEU A 117 13.41 3.50 -16.71
CA LEU A 117 13.88 2.21 -16.16
C LEU A 117 15.34 2.25 -15.68
N LYS A 118 16.21 2.95 -16.39
CA LYS A 118 17.66 3.03 -16.10
C LYS A 118 18.00 3.98 -14.94
N ASP A 119 17.06 4.82 -14.51
CA ASP A 119 17.32 5.92 -13.58
C ASP A 119 16.78 5.67 -12.17
N GLY A 120 16.25 4.46 -11.90
CA GLY A 120 15.84 4.01 -10.58
C GLY A 120 16.98 4.06 -9.56
N TRP A 121 16.66 4.24 -8.28
CA TRP A 121 17.68 4.31 -7.25
C TRP A 121 18.47 2.98 -7.10
N ILE A 122 17.88 1.83 -7.41
CA ILE A 122 18.56 0.53 -7.46
C ILE A 122 19.58 0.49 -8.61
N GLU A 123 19.21 1.01 -9.78
CA GLU A 123 20.10 1.09 -10.94
C GLU A 123 21.22 2.10 -10.69
N GLN A 124 20.92 3.22 -10.03
CA GLN A 124 21.93 4.18 -9.58
C GLN A 124 22.85 3.59 -8.51
N LEU A 125 22.31 2.81 -7.56
CA LEU A 125 23.10 2.08 -6.57
C LEU A 125 24.07 1.10 -7.24
N SER A 126 23.62 0.39 -8.28
CA SER A 126 24.48 -0.51 -9.07
C SER A 126 25.68 0.23 -9.66
N ARG A 127 25.43 1.39 -10.28
CA ARG A 127 26.53 2.22 -10.83
C ARG A 127 27.53 2.68 -9.76
N LYS A 128 27.03 3.13 -8.61
CA LYS A 128 27.85 3.62 -7.50
C LYS A 128 28.68 2.51 -6.83
N LEU A 129 28.15 1.31 -6.80
CA LEU A 129 28.84 0.13 -6.28
C LEU A 129 29.80 -0.50 -7.31
N GLY A 130 29.63 -0.19 -8.60
CA GLY A 130 30.37 -0.84 -9.68
C GLY A 130 29.99 -2.31 -9.90
N CYS A 131 28.82 -2.74 -9.40
CA CYS A 131 28.31 -4.09 -9.55
C CYS A 131 26.78 -4.10 -9.65
N ARG A 132 26.23 -5.12 -10.27
CA ARG A 132 24.77 -5.24 -10.41
C ARG A 132 24.07 -5.41 -9.06
N VAL A 133 23.05 -4.59 -8.81
CA VAL A 133 22.01 -4.86 -7.81
C VAL A 133 20.78 -5.34 -8.57
N ALA A 134 20.41 -6.61 -8.46
CA ALA A 134 19.28 -7.18 -9.17
C ALA A 134 17.95 -6.69 -8.59
N ASN A 135 17.16 -5.99 -9.39
CA ASN A 135 15.92 -5.35 -8.96
C ASN A 135 14.71 -6.27 -9.21
N TYR A 136 14.21 -6.90 -8.17
CA TYR A 136 13.02 -7.76 -8.20
C TYR A 136 11.76 -7.05 -7.71
N GLY A 137 11.75 -5.73 -7.58
CA GLY A 137 10.58 -4.94 -7.21
C GLY A 137 9.40 -5.13 -8.16
N VAL A 138 8.19 -4.98 -7.65
CA VAL A 138 6.95 -5.03 -8.45
C VAL A 138 5.96 -3.99 -7.95
N SER A 139 5.49 -3.15 -8.87
CA SER A 139 4.50 -2.13 -8.56
C SER A 139 3.27 -2.70 -7.85
N GLY A 140 2.86 -2.06 -6.78
CA GLY A 140 1.67 -2.44 -6.02
C GLY A 140 1.83 -3.60 -5.03
N TYR A 141 2.99 -4.25 -4.95
CA TYR A 141 3.21 -5.34 -3.99
C TYR A 141 3.05 -4.90 -2.54
N GLY A 142 2.64 -5.84 -1.68
CA GLY A 142 2.88 -5.81 -0.24
C GLY A 142 4.20 -6.47 0.12
N THR A 143 4.61 -6.37 1.37
CA THR A 143 5.80 -7.08 1.88
C THR A 143 5.62 -8.60 1.80
N ASP A 144 4.38 -9.08 1.93
CA ASP A 144 3.98 -10.48 1.76
C ASP A 144 4.33 -11.03 0.37
N GLN A 145 3.95 -10.30 -0.69
CA GLN A 145 4.27 -10.69 -2.07
C GLN A 145 5.78 -10.60 -2.35
N ALA A 146 6.46 -9.58 -1.81
CA ALA A 146 7.91 -9.48 -1.92
C ALA A 146 8.62 -10.69 -1.29
N TYR A 147 8.16 -11.14 -0.12
CA TYR A 147 8.67 -12.34 0.54
C TYR A 147 8.40 -13.61 -0.26
N VAL A 148 7.15 -13.85 -0.70
CA VAL A 148 6.83 -15.03 -1.53
C VAL A 148 7.64 -15.02 -2.83
N ARG A 149 7.80 -13.85 -3.48
CA ARG A 149 8.64 -13.72 -4.67
C ARG A 149 10.09 -14.11 -4.38
N PHE A 150 10.65 -13.67 -3.26
CA PHE A 150 12.00 -14.05 -2.84
C PHE A 150 12.10 -15.56 -2.61
N THR A 151 11.16 -16.17 -1.88
CA THR A 151 11.19 -17.62 -1.60
C THR A 151 11.09 -18.47 -2.87
N ARG A 152 10.39 -18.00 -3.88
CA ARG A 152 10.23 -18.70 -5.17
C ARG A 152 11.42 -18.50 -6.11
N ASN A 153 12.17 -17.41 -5.95
CA ASN A 153 13.28 -17.11 -6.84
C ASN A 153 14.53 -17.91 -6.47
N THR A 154 14.74 -19.01 -7.18
CA THR A 154 15.92 -19.87 -7.04
C THR A 154 17.11 -19.41 -7.88
N GLN A 155 16.92 -18.44 -8.78
CA GLN A 155 17.94 -17.90 -9.67
C GLN A 155 18.66 -16.68 -9.10
N ASP A 156 18.24 -16.19 -7.94
CA ASP A 156 18.91 -15.10 -7.25
C ASP A 156 20.10 -15.64 -6.44
N GLU A 157 21.29 -15.48 -6.97
CA GLU A 157 22.56 -15.91 -6.35
C GLU A 157 23.27 -14.78 -5.59
N ALA A 158 22.72 -13.57 -5.57
CA ALA A 158 23.34 -12.43 -4.90
C ALA A 158 23.60 -12.72 -3.41
N PRO A 159 24.81 -12.44 -2.89
CA PRO A 159 25.15 -12.73 -1.49
C PRO A 159 24.50 -11.79 -0.48
N VAL A 160 24.00 -10.64 -0.95
CA VAL A 160 23.30 -9.64 -0.13
C VAL A 160 21.89 -9.46 -0.69
N VAL A 161 20.88 -9.40 0.18
CA VAL A 161 19.50 -9.16 -0.23
C VAL A 161 18.87 -8.02 0.57
N LEU A 162 18.22 -7.10 -0.15
CA LEU A 162 17.49 -5.98 0.42
C LEU A 162 15.98 -6.26 0.38
N LEU A 163 15.30 -6.07 1.50
CA LEU A 163 13.84 -5.98 1.53
C LEU A 163 13.43 -4.52 1.70
N GLY A 164 12.90 -3.92 0.65
CA GLY A 164 12.31 -2.58 0.73
C GLY A 164 10.90 -2.63 1.30
N ILE A 165 10.64 -1.86 2.35
CA ILE A 165 9.31 -1.71 2.94
C ILE A 165 8.86 -0.26 2.79
N PHE A 166 7.91 -0.02 1.91
CA PHE A 166 7.15 1.21 1.87
C PHE A 166 6.10 1.22 2.99
N PRO A 167 5.91 2.30 3.77
CA PRO A 167 5.01 2.28 4.93
C PRO A 167 3.58 1.84 4.63
N GLU A 168 3.03 2.13 3.44
CA GLU A 168 1.71 1.62 3.03
C GLU A 168 1.63 0.09 2.96
N ASN A 169 2.76 -0.62 2.89
CA ASN A 169 2.74 -2.08 2.85
C ASN A 169 2.06 -2.68 4.09
N VAL A 170 2.03 -1.97 5.21
CA VAL A 170 1.32 -2.41 6.43
C VAL A 170 -0.16 -2.70 6.17
N ILE A 171 -0.85 -1.86 5.38
CA ILE A 171 -2.25 -2.10 5.00
C ILE A 171 -2.37 -3.11 3.85
N ARG A 172 -1.36 -3.17 2.95
CA ARG A 172 -1.33 -4.14 1.86
C ARG A 172 -1.19 -5.57 2.36
N ASN A 173 -0.47 -5.79 3.44
CA ASN A 173 -0.27 -7.12 4.03
C ASN A 173 -1.56 -7.71 4.64
N VAL A 174 -2.53 -6.88 5.02
CA VAL A 174 -3.83 -7.33 5.56
C VAL A 174 -4.94 -7.38 4.52
N ASN A 175 -4.61 -7.13 3.25
CA ASN A 175 -5.54 -7.04 2.13
C ASN A 175 -5.26 -8.12 1.08
N GLN A 176 -6.31 -8.68 0.48
CA GLN A 176 -6.25 -9.59 -0.67
C GLN A 176 -6.68 -8.90 -1.95
N PHE A 177 -7.73 -8.07 -1.91
CA PHE A 177 -8.26 -7.39 -3.07
C PHE A 177 -7.95 -5.90 -3.02
N ARG A 178 -7.00 -5.46 -3.83
CA ARG A 178 -6.44 -4.08 -3.84
C ARG A 178 -7.49 -2.98 -3.95
N ALA A 179 -8.63 -3.25 -4.59
CA ALA A 179 -9.70 -2.28 -4.74
C ALA A 179 -10.24 -1.76 -3.39
N PHE A 180 -10.13 -2.53 -2.30
CA PHE A 180 -10.58 -2.10 -0.97
C PHE A 180 -9.65 -1.08 -0.31
N ILE A 181 -8.38 -1.00 -0.73
CA ILE A 181 -7.47 0.05 -0.26
C ILE A 181 -7.81 1.39 -0.89
N GLY A 182 -8.44 1.37 -2.07
CA GLY A 182 -8.89 2.59 -2.73
C GLY A 182 -8.14 2.94 -4.00
N PHE A 183 -7.51 1.99 -4.63
CA PHE A 183 -6.89 2.19 -5.95
C PHE A 183 -7.89 1.79 -7.04
N ALA A 184 -8.70 2.74 -7.48
CA ALA A 184 -9.58 2.59 -8.64
C ALA A 184 -8.85 2.16 -9.94
N GLN A 185 -7.51 2.23 -9.94
CA GLN A 185 -6.67 1.91 -11.09
C GLN A 185 -6.38 0.42 -11.26
N SER A 186 -6.75 -0.43 -10.30
CA SER A 186 -6.44 -1.86 -10.35
C SER A 186 -7.61 -2.72 -9.87
N PRO A 187 -8.76 -2.65 -10.58
CA PRO A 187 -9.98 -3.35 -10.18
C PRO A 187 -9.83 -4.88 -10.18
N VAL A 188 -8.73 -5.40 -10.73
CA VAL A 188 -8.48 -6.85 -10.89
C VAL A 188 -7.31 -7.37 -10.06
N TRP A 189 -6.65 -6.53 -9.25
CA TRP A 189 -5.50 -6.96 -8.45
C TRP A 189 -5.93 -7.73 -7.21
N LEU A 190 -5.88 -9.04 -7.33
CA LEU A 190 -6.21 -10.01 -6.31
C LEU A 190 -4.98 -10.87 -6.01
N LYS A 191 -4.66 -11.08 -4.74
CA LYS A 191 -3.47 -11.81 -4.29
C LYS A 191 -3.78 -12.76 -3.13
N GLY A 192 -2.85 -13.66 -2.84
CA GLY A 192 -2.77 -14.32 -1.54
C GLY A 192 -2.27 -13.36 -0.45
N ARG A 193 -2.34 -13.79 0.82
CA ARG A 193 -1.79 -13.05 1.95
C ARG A 193 -1.36 -13.98 3.08
N PHE A 194 -0.51 -13.48 3.96
CA PHE A 194 -0.29 -14.15 5.25
C PHE A 194 -1.32 -13.71 6.29
N VAL A 195 -1.59 -14.61 7.22
CA VAL A 195 -2.22 -14.36 8.51
C VAL A 195 -1.34 -14.94 9.60
N LEU A 196 -1.47 -14.46 10.83
CA LEU A 196 -0.85 -15.08 12.00
C LEU A 196 -1.86 -16.05 12.63
N ASP A 197 -1.42 -17.28 12.89
CA ASP A 197 -2.20 -18.23 13.68
C ASP A 197 -2.16 -17.89 15.19
N GLY A 198 -2.86 -18.67 16.00
CA GLY A 198 -2.92 -18.48 17.46
C GLY A 198 -1.56 -18.58 18.16
N ALA A 199 -0.55 -19.17 17.53
CA ALA A 199 0.83 -19.23 18.01
C ALA A 199 1.73 -18.13 17.43
N GLY A 200 1.17 -17.22 16.64
CA GLY A 200 1.93 -16.12 15.97
C GLY A 200 2.74 -16.58 14.76
N LYS A 201 2.48 -17.78 14.23
CA LYS A 201 3.16 -18.31 13.05
C LYS A 201 2.45 -17.85 11.77
N LEU A 202 3.24 -17.53 10.72
CA LEU A 202 2.72 -17.18 9.41
C LEU A 202 2.03 -18.37 8.74
N GLN A 203 0.78 -18.16 8.34
CA GLN A 203 -0.01 -19.07 7.50
C GLN A 203 -0.35 -18.37 6.19
N TRP A 204 -0.08 -19.03 5.06
CA TRP A 204 -0.42 -18.48 3.75
C TRP A 204 -1.85 -18.79 3.38
N ILE A 205 -2.60 -17.76 3.03
CA ILE A 205 -3.95 -17.86 2.45
C ILE A 205 -3.83 -17.63 0.96
N ASN A 206 -4.18 -18.63 0.18
CA ASN A 206 -4.10 -18.56 -1.28
C ASN A 206 -5.05 -17.51 -1.85
N ARG A 207 -4.68 -16.98 -3.00
CA ARG A 207 -5.58 -16.22 -3.85
C ARG A 207 -6.73 -17.12 -4.32
N PRO A 208 -8.00 -16.69 -4.23
CA PRO A 208 -9.08 -17.45 -4.85
C PRO A 208 -8.88 -17.53 -6.37
N ARG A 209 -9.06 -18.72 -6.92
CA ARG A 209 -9.07 -18.94 -8.38
C ARG A 209 -10.47 -18.63 -8.87
N LEU A 210 -10.60 -17.59 -9.66
CA LEU A 210 -11.88 -17.09 -10.15
C LEU A 210 -11.94 -17.23 -11.67
N ASP A 211 -13.10 -17.57 -12.16
CA ASP A 211 -13.56 -17.26 -13.51
C ASP A 211 -14.24 -15.88 -13.52
N GLU A 212 -14.79 -15.48 -14.66
CA GLU A 212 -15.45 -14.19 -14.79
C GLU A 212 -16.67 -14.06 -13.87
N ALA A 213 -17.46 -15.11 -13.76
CA ALA A 213 -18.64 -15.13 -12.88
C ALA A 213 -18.23 -15.00 -11.41
N GLY A 214 -17.18 -15.72 -10.99
CA GLY A 214 -16.58 -15.61 -9.66
C GLY A 214 -16.01 -14.24 -9.37
N PHE A 215 -15.39 -13.59 -10.36
CA PHE A 215 -14.91 -12.21 -10.23
C PHE A 215 -16.06 -11.20 -10.07
N ILE A 216 -17.12 -11.34 -10.84
CA ILE A 216 -18.33 -10.51 -10.68
C ILE A 216 -19.00 -10.79 -9.33
N HIS A 217 -18.96 -12.04 -8.85
CA HIS A 217 -19.46 -12.38 -7.52
C HIS A 217 -18.61 -11.72 -6.43
N LEU A 218 -17.28 -11.73 -6.53
CA LEU A 218 -16.39 -10.98 -5.63
C LEU A 218 -16.78 -9.50 -5.51
N LEU A 219 -17.19 -8.85 -6.60
CA LEU A 219 -17.58 -7.45 -6.56
C LEU A 219 -18.94 -7.23 -5.86
N ARG A 220 -19.83 -8.21 -5.90
CA ARG A 220 -21.19 -8.15 -5.30
C ARG A 220 -21.20 -8.62 -3.85
N ASP A 221 -20.48 -9.67 -3.55
CA ASP A 221 -20.38 -10.28 -2.22
C ASP A 221 -18.92 -10.65 -1.88
N PRO A 222 -18.09 -9.64 -1.58
CA PRO A 222 -16.68 -9.85 -1.30
C PRO A 222 -16.41 -10.80 -0.14
N ALA A 223 -17.26 -10.77 0.89
CA ALA A 223 -17.05 -11.53 2.12
C ALA A 223 -17.10 -13.05 1.88
N SER A 224 -17.89 -13.51 0.91
CA SER A 224 -17.96 -14.93 0.55
C SER A 224 -16.74 -15.41 -0.25
N VAL A 225 -16.04 -14.51 -0.95
CA VAL A 225 -14.94 -14.84 -1.86
C VAL A 225 -13.57 -14.62 -1.22
N VAL A 226 -13.40 -13.54 -0.46
CA VAL A 226 -12.15 -13.18 0.24
C VAL A 226 -12.39 -12.96 1.73
N PRO A 227 -12.87 -13.97 2.48
CA PRO A 227 -13.26 -13.81 3.89
C PRO A 227 -12.10 -13.42 4.80
N HIS A 228 -10.87 -13.62 4.36
CA HIS A 228 -9.66 -13.25 5.09
C HIS A 228 -9.16 -11.83 4.79
N ASP A 229 -9.82 -11.08 3.89
CA ASP A 229 -9.47 -9.67 3.67
C ASP A 229 -9.95 -8.82 4.85
N TYR A 230 -9.03 -8.08 5.45
CA TYR A 230 -9.38 -7.22 6.59
C TYR A 230 -10.20 -5.98 6.15
N LEU A 231 -10.04 -5.55 4.90
CA LEU A 231 -10.65 -4.33 4.38
C LEU A 231 -11.96 -4.57 3.64
N LEU A 232 -12.70 -5.62 4.01
CA LEU A 232 -14.01 -5.86 3.40
C LEU A 232 -14.92 -4.61 3.47
N PRO A 233 -15.73 -4.36 2.46
CA PRO A 233 -16.69 -3.25 2.48
C PRO A 233 -17.57 -3.26 3.72
N ASP A 234 -17.93 -2.07 4.19
CA ASP A 234 -18.76 -1.84 5.38
C ASP A 234 -18.15 -2.34 6.72
N THR A 235 -16.88 -2.78 6.73
CA THR A 235 -16.14 -3.03 7.96
C THR A 235 -15.52 -1.73 8.51
N ARG A 236 -14.92 -1.77 9.69
CA ARG A 236 -14.34 -0.61 10.38
C ARG A 236 -13.41 0.24 9.50
N ASP A 237 -12.50 -0.42 8.77
CA ASP A 237 -11.45 0.22 8.00
C ASP A 237 -11.60 -0.03 6.48
N GLY A 238 -12.58 -0.84 6.09
CA GLY A 238 -12.92 -1.10 4.70
C GLY A 238 -13.71 0.05 4.06
N PRO A 239 -13.84 0.09 2.73
CA PRO A 239 -14.64 1.12 2.06
C PRO A 239 -16.12 1.02 2.42
N VAL A 240 -16.82 2.15 2.41
CA VAL A 240 -18.27 2.21 2.71
C VAL A 240 -19.06 1.98 1.44
N SER A 241 -20.00 1.04 1.47
CA SER A 241 -20.89 0.77 0.32
C SER A 241 -21.76 1.99 0.00
N LEU A 242 -21.72 2.43 -1.26
CA LEU A 242 -22.53 3.55 -1.75
C LEU A 242 -23.94 3.06 -2.06
N ARG A 243 -24.84 3.13 -1.08
CA ARG A 243 -26.22 2.67 -1.18
C ARG A 243 -27.19 3.53 -0.40
N PHE A 244 -28.46 3.45 -0.76
CA PHE A 244 -29.57 4.05 0.01
C PHE A 244 -29.71 3.34 1.38
N PRO A 245 -29.96 4.08 2.47
CA PRO A 245 -30.02 5.53 2.60
C PRO A 245 -28.65 6.21 2.50
N TYR A 246 -28.52 7.24 1.66
CA TYR A 246 -27.27 7.97 1.44
C TYR A 246 -26.82 8.77 2.65
N THR A 247 -27.75 9.21 3.49
CA THR A 247 -27.46 9.81 4.79
C THR A 247 -26.69 8.86 5.69
N LEU A 248 -27.06 7.57 5.72
CA LEU A 248 -26.34 6.56 6.50
C LEU A 248 -24.97 6.28 5.90
N THR A 249 -24.85 6.20 4.57
CA THR A 249 -23.55 6.09 3.88
C THR A 249 -22.64 7.26 4.25
N LEU A 250 -23.16 8.49 4.22
CA LEU A 250 -22.40 9.70 4.58
C LEU A 250 -21.97 9.67 6.06
N ALA A 251 -22.84 9.28 6.98
CA ALA A 251 -22.52 9.15 8.39
C ALA A 251 -21.43 8.11 8.64
N ARG A 252 -21.52 6.93 8.03
CA ARG A 252 -20.49 5.88 8.10
C ARG A 252 -19.15 6.37 7.55
N LEU A 253 -19.14 7.05 6.41
CA LEU A 253 -17.94 7.63 5.82
C LEU A 253 -17.29 8.65 6.75
N ALA A 254 -18.08 9.55 7.36
CA ALA A 254 -17.59 10.56 8.31
C ALA A 254 -17.00 9.93 9.61
N LEU A 255 -17.53 8.78 10.01
CA LEU A 255 -17.07 8.06 11.19
C LEU A 255 -15.87 7.13 10.90
N MET A 256 -15.52 6.91 9.63
CA MET A 256 -14.45 6.00 9.24
C MET A 256 -13.10 6.46 9.78
N PRO A 257 -12.32 5.59 10.50
CA PRO A 257 -11.03 5.96 11.04
C PRO A 257 -10.04 6.44 9.96
N ARG A 258 -9.97 5.79 8.82
CA ARG A 258 -9.08 6.16 7.71
C ARG A 258 -9.35 7.56 7.17
N LEU A 259 -10.62 7.99 7.12
CA LEU A 259 -10.96 9.36 6.73
C LEU A 259 -10.53 10.37 7.79
N ARG A 260 -10.75 10.05 9.07
CA ARG A 260 -10.35 10.93 10.20
C ARG A 260 -8.84 11.15 10.24
N VAL A 261 -8.04 10.10 10.09
CA VAL A 261 -6.57 10.18 10.02
C VAL A 261 -6.12 11.13 8.92
N ARG A 262 -6.84 11.16 7.77
CA ARG A 262 -6.54 12.09 6.68
C ARG A 262 -6.69 13.56 7.09
N PHE A 263 -7.67 13.88 7.93
CA PHE A 263 -7.84 15.26 8.44
C PHE A 263 -6.74 15.71 9.39
N THR A 264 -6.01 14.77 10.01
CA THR A 264 -4.82 15.09 10.81
C THR A 264 -3.56 15.28 9.96
N GLY A 265 -3.67 15.20 8.65
CA GLY A 265 -2.52 15.28 7.75
C GLY A 265 -1.68 14.00 7.68
N SER A 266 -1.98 12.99 8.46
CA SER A 266 -1.25 11.71 8.46
C SER A 266 -1.66 10.81 7.28
N PRO A 267 -0.78 9.90 6.80
CA PRO A 267 -1.16 8.88 5.85
C PRO A 267 -2.32 8.01 6.36
N THR A 268 -3.22 7.59 5.47
CA THR A 268 -4.44 6.84 5.84
C THR A 268 -4.18 5.46 6.43
N TRP A 269 -2.95 4.97 6.35
CA TRP A 269 -2.47 3.72 6.93
C TRP A 269 -1.78 3.87 8.28
N SER A 270 -1.60 5.09 8.80
CA SER A 270 -0.81 5.35 10.02
C SER A 270 -1.32 4.59 11.24
N ASP A 271 -2.64 4.44 11.39
CA ASP A 271 -3.24 3.72 12.51
C ASP A 271 -2.91 2.22 12.51
N PHE A 272 -2.61 1.63 11.35
CA PHE A 272 -2.26 0.22 11.22
C PHE A 272 -0.91 -0.14 11.86
N PHE A 273 -0.09 0.85 12.19
CA PHE A 273 1.13 0.67 12.97
C PHE A 273 0.89 0.62 14.49
N ARG A 274 -0.33 0.81 14.98
CA ARG A 274 -0.62 0.66 16.40
C ARG A 274 -0.64 -0.82 16.80
N ALA A 275 0.01 -1.15 17.92
CA ALA A 275 0.09 -2.53 18.40
C ALA A 275 -1.29 -3.16 18.70
N ASN A 276 -2.26 -2.33 19.13
CA ASN A 276 -3.62 -2.76 19.45
C ASN A 276 -4.60 -2.57 18.26
N HIS A 277 -4.11 -2.31 17.05
CA HIS A 277 -5.00 -2.20 15.89
C HIS A 277 -5.62 -3.57 15.57
N PRO A 278 -6.96 -3.66 15.38
CA PRO A 278 -7.67 -4.95 15.23
C PRO A 278 -7.19 -5.82 14.06
N SER A 279 -6.58 -5.20 13.04
CA SER A 279 -6.02 -5.94 11.89
C SER A 279 -4.80 -6.78 12.23
N GLY A 280 -4.11 -6.52 13.34
CA GLY A 280 -2.81 -7.12 13.64
C GLY A 280 -1.71 -6.78 12.63
N ALA A 281 -1.89 -5.75 11.80
CA ALA A 281 -1.03 -5.43 10.66
C ALA A 281 0.43 -5.20 11.03
N LEU A 282 0.69 -4.53 12.17
CA LEU A 282 2.04 -4.32 12.69
C LEU A 282 2.76 -5.64 12.96
N ALA A 283 2.14 -6.53 13.74
CA ALA A 283 2.70 -7.82 14.11
C ALA A 283 2.91 -8.70 12.86
N LEU A 284 1.93 -8.71 11.95
CA LEU A 284 2.01 -9.45 10.69
C LEU A 284 3.18 -8.94 9.82
N THR A 285 3.30 -7.61 9.63
CA THR A 285 4.38 -7.04 8.83
C THR A 285 5.76 -7.34 9.42
N ALA A 286 5.89 -7.25 10.75
CA ALA A 286 7.13 -7.61 11.43
C ALA A 286 7.47 -9.10 11.29
N ALA A 287 6.48 -9.98 11.37
CA ALA A 287 6.67 -11.43 11.19
C ALA A 287 7.08 -11.79 9.74
N ILE A 288 6.49 -11.12 8.74
CA ILE A 288 6.87 -11.31 7.33
C ILE A 288 8.32 -10.87 7.10
N ALA A 289 8.71 -9.71 7.61
CA ALA A 289 10.08 -9.21 7.47
C ALA A 289 11.10 -10.11 8.19
N GLU A 290 10.77 -10.61 9.38
CA GLU A 290 11.57 -11.60 10.11
C GLU A 290 11.72 -12.90 9.30
N ALA A 291 10.63 -13.41 8.73
CA ALA A 291 10.65 -14.62 7.90
C ALA A 291 11.50 -14.43 6.63
N PHE A 292 11.46 -13.24 6.02
CA PHE A 292 12.33 -12.91 4.90
C PHE A 292 13.80 -12.98 5.28
N VAL A 293 14.18 -12.38 6.41
CA VAL A 293 15.58 -12.39 6.90
C VAL A 293 16.05 -13.81 7.21
N ARG A 294 15.24 -14.60 7.93
CA ARG A 294 15.55 -16.01 8.23
C ARG A 294 15.72 -16.85 6.96
N GLU A 295 14.89 -16.64 5.95
CA GLU A 295 15.00 -17.34 4.69
C GLU A 295 16.28 -16.92 3.93
N ALA A 296 16.66 -15.65 3.98
CA ALA A 296 17.91 -15.18 3.42
C ALA A 296 19.12 -15.86 4.12
N GLU A 297 19.14 -15.90 5.44
CA GLU A 297 20.16 -16.57 6.24
C GLU A 297 20.25 -18.07 5.92
N ARG A 298 19.10 -18.75 5.81
CA ARG A 298 19.02 -20.17 5.40
C ARG A 298 19.65 -20.42 4.04
N ARG A 299 19.60 -19.43 3.14
CA ARG A 299 20.24 -19.46 1.81
C ARG A 299 21.68 -18.97 1.82
N GLY A 300 22.27 -18.70 2.99
CA GLY A 300 23.63 -18.16 3.11
C GLY A 300 23.77 -16.70 2.66
N LYS A 301 22.65 -15.96 2.53
CA LYS A 301 22.62 -14.55 2.16
C LYS A 301 22.60 -13.66 3.40
N ARG A 302 23.15 -12.44 3.27
CA ARG A 302 23.03 -11.40 4.29
C ARG A 302 21.89 -10.46 3.93
N ALA A 303 20.93 -10.28 4.84
CA ALA A 303 19.73 -9.46 4.60
C ALA A 303 19.82 -8.10 5.27
N LEU A 304 19.23 -7.08 4.61
CA LEU A 304 18.95 -5.76 5.18
C LEU A 304 17.54 -5.35 4.82
N VAL A 305 16.72 -5.03 5.82
CA VAL A 305 15.42 -4.40 5.63
C VAL A 305 15.62 -2.89 5.52
N VAL A 306 15.12 -2.27 4.46
CA VAL A 306 15.25 -0.83 4.21
C VAL A 306 13.86 -0.21 4.20
N MET A 307 13.60 0.73 5.10
CA MET A 307 12.38 1.53 5.03
C MET A 307 12.45 2.51 3.85
N LEU A 308 11.35 2.67 3.15
CA LEU A 308 11.26 3.53 1.95
C LEU A 308 10.18 4.59 2.20
N PRO A 309 10.48 5.66 2.99
CA PRO A 309 9.51 6.65 3.39
C PRO A 309 8.99 7.45 2.20
N ASP A 310 7.70 7.80 2.21
CA ASP A 310 7.11 8.79 1.33
C ASP A 310 7.12 10.19 1.95
N ALA A 311 6.62 11.16 1.21
CA ALA A 311 6.51 12.54 1.70
C ALA A 311 5.57 12.68 2.91
N GLY A 312 4.57 11.79 3.04
CA GLY A 312 3.69 11.73 4.21
C GLY A 312 4.44 11.32 5.47
N SER A 313 5.32 10.32 5.36
CA SER A 313 6.19 9.87 6.45
C SER A 313 7.14 10.95 6.93
N PHE A 314 7.74 11.71 5.99
CA PHE A 314 8.58 12.86 6.35
C PHE A 314 7.80 13.95 7.06
N ARG A 315 6.57 14.25 6.61
CA ARG A 315 5.71 15.22 7.27
C ARG A 315 5.37 14.79 8.68
N VAL A 316 4.93 13.55 8.90
CA VAL A 316 4.64 13.00 10.23
C VAL A 316 5.87 13.08 11.12
N ARG A 317 7.05 12.75 10.62
CA ARG A 317 8.30 12.87 11.37
C ARG A 317 8.61 14.32 11.74
N ALA A 318 8.35 15.28 10.83
CA ALA A 318 8.54 16.71 11.10
C ALA A 318 7.62 17.22 12.21
N GLU A 319 6.37 16.78 12.21
CA GLU A 319 5.32 17.21 13.14
C GLU A 319 5.42 16.53 14.51
N LEU A 320 5.73 15.22 14.53
CA LEU A 320 5.69 14.39 15.74
C LEU A 320 7.08 13.95 16.26
N GLY A 321 8.17 14.37 15.62
CA GLY A 321 9.54 13.95 15.95
C GLY A 321 9.88 12.50 15.60
N ARG A 322 8.90 11.73 15.13
CA ARG A 322 9.03 10.31 14.77
C ARG A 322 8.11 9.95 13.60
N PRO A 323 8.48 8.97 12.74
CA PRO A 323 7.60 8.55 11.67
C PRO A 323 6.44 7.71 12.21
N GLU A 324 5.36 7.59 11.42
CA GLU A 324 4.22 6.74 11.74
C GLU A 324 4.59 5.26 11.87
N TYR A 325 5.64 4.82 11.15
CA TYR A 325 6.16 3.45 11.19
C TYR A 325 7.19 3.18 12.32
N ALA A 326 7.40 4.13 13.24
CA ALA A 326 8.30 3.92 14.38
C ALA A 326 7.99 2.65 15.20
N PRO A 327 6.70 2.26 15.39
CA PRO A 327 6.39 0.99 16.05
C PRO A 327 6.90 -0.24 15.29
N LEU A 328 6.94 -0.21 13.95
CA LEU A 328 7.50 -1.29 13.14
C LEU A 328 9.01 -1.39 13.33
N LEU A 329 9.73 -0.26 13.35
CA LEU A 329 11.17 -0.24 13.62
C LEU A 329 11.47 -0.88 14.99
N ALA A 330 10.70 -0.54 16.02
CA ALA A 330 10.83 -1.12 17.36
C ALA A 330 10.54 -2.63 17.37
N ALA A 331 9.48 -3.07 16.67
CA ALA A 331 9.13 -4.48 16.57
C ALA A 331 10.21 -5.30 15.83
N LEU A 332 10.80 -4.76 14.77
CA LEU A 332 11.89 -5.39 14.03
C LEU A 332 13.18 -5.45 14.86
N ALA A 333 13.50 -4.40 15.59
CA ALA A 333 14.64 -4.38 16.50
C ALA A 333 14.52 -5.42 17.62
N ALA A 334 13.32 -5.55 18.22
CA ALA A 334 13.03 -6.57 19.23
C ALA A 334 13.18 -8.01 18.72
N LYS A 335 13.06 -8.22 17.41
CA LYS A 335 13.24 -9.50 16.72
C LYS A 335 14.67 -9.67 16.16
N HIS A 336 15.58 -8.75 16.49
CA HIS A 336 16.96 -8.72 15.97
C HIS A 336 17.03 -8.66 14.43
N VAL A 337 16.00 -8.15 13.78
CA VAL A 337 15.98 -7.93 12.34
C VAL A 337 16.85 -6.73 11.99
N ASN A 338 17.76 -6.92 11.05
CA ASN A 338 18.65 -5.89 10.55
C ASN A 338 17.84 -4.87 9.72
N VAL A 339 17.46 -3.75 10.31
CA VAL A 339 16.65 -2.71 9.66
C VAL A 339 17.43 -1.40 9.55
N PHE A 340 17.20 -0.68 8.46
CA PHE A 340 17.70 0.66 8.19
C PHE A 340 16.56 1.62 7.86
N ASP A 341 16.44 2.71 8.62
CA ASP A 341 15.60 3.85 8.28
C ASP A 341 16.46 4.95 7.67
N PRO A 342 16.42 5.17 6.35
CA PRO A 342 17.25 6.16 5.68
C PRO A 342 16.80 7.60 5.92
N ALA A 343 15.60 7.86 6.46
CA ALA A 343 15.04 9.19 6.52
C ALA A 343 15.94 10.23 7.21
N PRO A 344 16.61 9.96 8.35
CA PRO A 344 17.52 10.92 8.97
C PRO A 344 18.72 11.26 8.06
N ALA A 345 19.32 10.24 7.43
CA ALA A 345 20.46 10.42 6.53
C ALA A 345 20.08 11.15 5.23
N LEU A 346 18.86 10.89 4.70
CA LEU A 346 18.34 11.60 3.54
C LEU A 346 18.15 13.10 3.82
N ILE A 347 17.63 13.47 5.00
CA ILE A 347 17.49 14.86 5.38
C ILE A 347 18.85 15.54 5.54
N ALA A 348 19.80 14.86 6.16
CA ALA A 348 21.17 15.37 6.29
C ALA A 348 21.84 15.59 4.92
N ALA A 349 21.67 14.64 3.99
CA ALA A 349 22.19 14.74 2.63
C ALA A 349 21.57 15.89 1.81
N LEU A 350 20.37 16.30 2.12
CA LEU A 350 19.71 17.49 1.52
C LEU A 350 20.23 18.81 2.10
N GLY A 351 21.20 18.79 3.05
CA GLY A 351 21.68 19.97 3.73
C GLY A 351 20.65 20.64 4.64
N ALA A 352 19.55 19.98 4.94
CA ALA A 352 18.50 20.51 5.78
C ALA A 352 18.85 20.34 7.26
N ARG A 353 18.78 21.45 8.01
CA ARG A 353 18.99 21.41 9.47
C ARG A 353 17.77 20.85 10.23
N SER A 354 16.62 20.82 9.56
CA SER A 354 15.36 20.30 10.13
C SER A 354 14.42 19.82 9.05
N PHE A 355 13.43 18.99 9.42
CA PHE A 355 12.34 18.55 8.55
C PHE A 355 11.36 19.66 8.13
N GLY A 356 11.44 20.87 8.74
CA GLY A 356 10.43 21.91 8.63
C GLY A 356 10.32 22.60 7.26
N ALA A 357 11.34 22.56 6.41
CA ALA A 357 11.37 23.30 5.14
C ALA A 357 10.80 22.54 3.92
N ARG A 358 10.16 21.39 4.11
CA ARG A 358 9.70 20.50 3.01
C ARG A 358 10.79 20.17 1.98
N SER A 359 12.07 20.31 2.35
CA SER A 359 13.22 20.00 1.49
C SER A 359 13.18 18.55 0.97
N TYR A 360 12.60 17.64 1.74
CA TYR A 360 12.37 16.25 1.36
C TYR A 360 11.50 16.07 0.12
N CYS A 361 10.70 17.09 -0.27
CA CYS A 361 9.88 17.01 -1.49
C CYS A 361 10.73 16.86 -2.75
N THR A 362 11.97 17.33 -2.74
CA THR A 362 12.91 17.19 -3.85
C THR A 362 13.38 15.75 -4.09
N LEU A 363 13.17 14.85 -3.13
CA LEU A 363 13.43 13.41 -3.28
C LEU A 363 12.48 12.74 -4.26
N TYR A 364 11.30 13.32 -4.53
CA TYR A 364 10.23 12.66 -5.27
C TYR A 364 10.10 13.15 -6.71
N ALA A 365 9.51 12.32 -7.56
CA ALA A 365 9.33 12.59 -8.99
C ALA A 365 8.43 13.81 -9.26
N LYS A 366 7.55 14.17 -8.32
CA LYS A 366 6.66 15.33 -8.39
C LYS A 366 6.91 16.30 -7.23
N PRO A 367 8.05 16.98 -7.20
CA PRO A 367 8.46 17.77 -6.04
C PRO A 367 7.52 18.96 -5.73
N ALA A 368 6.92 19.57 -6.73
CA ALA A 368 5.97 20.66 -6.55
C ALA A 368 4.72 20.26 -5.75
N SER A 369 4.20 19.05 -5.99
CA SER A 369 3.09 18.46 -5.23
C SER A 369 3.57 17.61 -4.03
N CYS A 370 4.89 17.44 -3.89
CA CYS A 370 5.51 16.59 -2.87
C CYS A 370 4.94 15.16 -2.88
N ASN A 371 4.98 14.52 -4.05
CA ASN A 371 4.31 13.24 -4.29
C ASN A 371 5.06 12.38 -5.32
N GLY A 372 4.64 11.13 -5.46
CA GLY A 372 5.22 10.14 -6.36
C GLY A 372 6.29 9.28 -5.68
N HIS A 373 6.97 8.47 -6.48
CA HIS A 373 8.13 7.69 -6.06
C HIS A 373 9.39 8.55 -6.05
N PHE A 374 10.54 8.00 -5.65
CA PHE A 374 11.79 8.75 -5.72
C PHE A 374 12.08 9.19 -7.15
N GLY A 375 12.30 10.49 -7.34
CA GLY A 375 12.71 11.07 -8.62
C GLY A 375 14.17 10.73 -8.95
N ILE A 376 14.63 11.07 -10.16
CA ILE A 376 16.00 10.74 -10.60
C ILE A 376 17.05 11.30 -9.63
N ALA A 377 16.99 12.59 -9.31
CA ALA A 377 17.94 13.21 -8.37
C ALA A 377 17.78 12.66 -6.94
N GLY A 378 16.54 12.54 -6.46
CA GLY A 378 16.25 11.96 -5.15
C GLY A 378 16.70 10.50 -5.04
N GLY A 379 16.49 9.71 -6.09
CA GLY A 379 16.98 8.34 -6.20
C GLY A 379 18.50 8.24 -6.09
N GLY A 380 19.23 9.22 -6.65
CA GLY A 380 20.66 9.33 -6.49
C GLY A 380 21.11 9.51 -5.03
N ILE A 381 20.40 10.37 -4.29
CA ILE A 381 20.66 10.59 -2.86
C ILE A 381 20.30 9.33 -2.04
N VAL A 382 19.17 8.67 -2.35
CA VAL A 382 18.80 7.40 -1.72
C VAL A 382 19.89 6.34 -1.95
N ALA A 383 20.38 6.21 -3.18
CA ALA A 383 21.45 5.27 -3.53
C ALA A 383 22.74 5.56 -2.75
N ASP A 384 23.13 6.84 -2.59
CA ASP A 384 24.31 7.22 -1.79
C ASP A 384 24.14 6.82 -0.32
N VAL A 385 23.01 7.16 0.28
CA VAL A 385 22.71 6.87 1.68
C VAL A 385 22.69 5.36 1.94
N VAL A 386 22.08 4.57 1.04
CA VAL A 386 22.04 3.11 1.16
C VAL A 386 23.42 2.51 0.92
N MET A 387 24.19 2.99 -0.05
CA MET A 387 25.58 2.54 -0.29
C MET A 387 26.45 2.73 0.95
N VAL A 388 26.41 3.90 1.56
CA VAL A 388 27.17 4.19 2.80
C VAL A 388 26.77 3.22 3.90
N GLU A 389 25.49 2.95 4.08
CA GLU A 389 25.01 2.02 5.10
C GLU A 389 25.41 0.57 4.82
N LEU A 390 25.36 0.12 3.57
CA LEU A 390 25.83 -1.23 3.17
C LEU A 390 27.29 -1.42 3.48
N ARG A 391 28.14 -0.42 3.17
CA ARG A 391 29.57 -0.43 3.49
C ARG A 391 29.85 -0.38 4.98
N ARG A 392 29.15 0.50 5.71
CA ARG A 392 29.26 0.62 7.18
C ARG A 392 28.97 -0.68 7.90
N ARG A 393 28.01 -1.47 7.39
CA ARG A 393 27.67 -2.81 7.92
C ARG A 393 28.56 -3.92 7.38
N GLY A 394 29.51 -3.65 6.51
CA GLY A 394 30.35 -4.64 5.87
C GLY A 394 29.58 -5.60 4.96
N LEU A 395 28.38 -5.22 4.51
CA LEU A 395 27.57 -6.03 3.60
C LEU A 395 28.14 -6.04 2.18
N ILE A 396 28.70 -4.92 1.75
CA ILE A 396 29.41 -4.76 0.46
C ILE A 396 30.72 -4.03 0.75
N LYS A 397 31.76 -4.33 -0.08
CA LYS A 397 33.08 -3.68 -0.01
C LYS A 397 33.04 -2.26 -0.57
#